data_32280a6c35a207cae15d6ac1eb53988b
#
_entry.id   32280a6c35a207cae15d6ac1eb53988b
#
_cell.length_a   1.000
_cell.length_b   1.000
_cell.length_c   1.000
_cell.angle_alpha   90.00
_cell.angle_beta   90.00
_cell.angle_gamma   90.00
#
_symmetry.space_group_name_H-M   'P 1'
#
loop_
_entity.id
_entity.type
_entity.pdbx_description
1 polymer ?
#
loop_
_entity_poly.entity_id
_entity_poly.type
_entity_poly.pdbx_seq_one_letter_code
_entity_poly.pdbx_strand_id
1 'polypeptide(L)'
;MDVALSHSEFEKAGELQYKTIPELEKQLKENDNSQNEKKLLSEVVDEEQIAKIISRMTNIPLSKIEKGDREKVLDLKKTLSKRVIGQDEALTLVSDAILRQRAGIKDSNRPIGSFLFLGPTGVGKTEVARALAESLFDSESHIIRIDMSEYMEKYSTSRLIGAPPGYVGYEEGGQLTEKVRRNPYSIVLFDEIEKAHPEVFNLLLQMLDDGRLTDSQGRVVDFKNTIIIMTSNLGSEYLLNNERDKVEGLLHQTFKPEFLNRIDEIVYFSPLSKETQSKIVDKMLNNLNDRLKESYYSFEFSDALKSWILDSAYSPIYGARPIKRFIQNKVETIIANKIISQEVDTKHKYLVDYNGQEVIVKQV
;
A
#
# COMPACT_ATOMS: atom_id res chain seq x y z
N MET A 1 -28.42 -2.36 -47.20
CA MET A 1 -27.69 -3.17 -48.21
C MET A 1 -28.63 -4.16 -48.87
N ASP A 2 -29.31 -5.00 -48.12
CA ASP A 2 -30.20 -6.07 -48.68
C ASP A 2 -31.37 -5.54 -49.49
N VAL A 3 -31.92 -4.40 -49.13
CA VAL A 3 -32.99 -3.73 -49.92
C VAL A 3 -32.45 -3.22 -51.26
N ALA A 4 -31.23 -2.66 -51.31
CA ALA A 4 -30.61 -2.23 -52.56
C ALA A 4 -30.24 -3.40 -53.48
N LEU A 5 -29.82 -4.53 -52.89
CA LEU A 5 -29.58 -5.77 -53.66
C LEU A 5 -30.88 -6.37 -54.19
N SER A 6 -31.99 -6.36 -53.45
CA SER A 6 -33.31 -6.87 -53.90
C SER A 6 -33.92 -6.04 -55.01
N HIS A 7 -33.54 -4.77 -55.14
CA HIS A 7 -34.00 -3.87 -56.21
C HIS A 7 -33.00 -3.75 -57.36
N SER A 8 -31.97 -4.60 -57.39
CA SER A 8 -30.90 -4.61 -58.41
C SER A 8 -30.11 -3.29 -58.54
N GLU A 9 -30.11 -2.50 -57.48
CA GLU A 9 -29.33 -1.25 -57.39
C GLU A 9 -27.87 -1.55 -56.94
N PHE A 10 -27.08 -2.22 -57.77
CA PHE A 10 -25.76 -2.73 -57.44
C PHE A 10 -24.73 -1.63 -57.14
N GLU A 11 -24.86 -0.46 -57.76
CA GLU A 11 -24.01 0.70 -57.50
C GLU A 11 -24.19 1.22 -56.07
N LYS A 12 -25.42 1.38 -55.62
CA LYS A 12 -25.73 1.79 -54.23
C LYS A 12 -25.34 0.72 -53.21
N ALA A 13 -25.53 -0.54 -53.54
CA ALA A 13 -25.12 -1.63 -52.65
C ALA A 13 -23.57 -1.66 -52.45
N GLY A 14 -22.84 -1.42 -53.55
CA GLY A 14 -21.36 -1.29 -53.48
C GLY A 14 -20.91 -0.06 -52.68
N GLU A 15 -21.56 1.08 -52.89
CA GLU A 15 -21.23 2.30 -52.13
C GLU A 15 -21.52 2.14 -50.62
N LEU A 16 -22.63 1.51 -50.27
CA LEU A 16 -22.96 1.20 -48.87
C LEU A 16 -21.94 0.23 -48.25
N GLN A 17 -21.56 -0.83 -48.97
CA GLN A 17 -20.68 -1.88 -48.46
C GLN A 17 -19.21 -1.46 -48.28
N TYR A 18 -18.70 -0.69 -49.25
CA TYR A 18 -17.24 -0.38 -49.29
C TYR A 18 -16.89 1.03 -48.81
N LYS A 19 -17.88 1.93 -48.68
CA LYS A 19 -17.63 3.30 -48.26
C LYS A 19 -18.39 3.65 -46.99
N THR A 20 -19.74 3.57 -47.03
CA THR A 20 -20.58 4.14 -45.98
C THR A 20 -20.55 3.31 -44.67
N ILE A 21 -20.65 1.97 -44.77
CA ILE A 21 -20.63 1.10 -43.60
C ILE A 21 -19.28 1.13 -42.91
N PRO A 22 -18.10 0.98 -43.57
CA PRO A 22 -16.80 1.08 -42.92
C PRO A 22 -16.53 2.44 -42.30
N GLU A 23 -17.03 3.53 -42.91
CA GLU A 23 -16.85 4.89 -42.38
C GLU A 23 -17.67 5.14 -41.12
N LEU A 24 -18.93 4.63 -41.09
CA LEU A 24 -19.78 4.65 -39.90
C LEU A 24 -19.24 3.75 -38.76
N GLU A 25 -18.72 2.59 -39.09
CA GLU A 25 -18.09 1.69 -38.12
C GLU A 25 -16.81 2.32 -37.52
N LYS A 26 -16.05 3.07 -38.33
CA LYS A 26 -14.90 3.81 -37.84
C LYS A 26 -15.30 4.97 -36.92
N GLN A 27 -16.32 5.74 -37.28
CA GLN A 27 -16.89 6.80 -36.44
C GLN A 27 -17.48 6.27 -35.13
N LEU A 28 -18.11 5.11 -35.13
CA LEU A 28 -18.59 4.44 -33.91
C LEU A 28 -17.43 4.04 -33.00
N LYS A 29 -16.36 3.46 -33.54
CA LYS A 29 -15.17 3.08 -32.77
C LYS A 29 -14.42 4.31 -32.20
N GLU A 30 -14.34 5.38 -32.96
CA GLU A 30 -13.72 6.65 -32.51
C GLU A 30 -14.57 7.34 -31.43
N ASN A 31 -15.90 7.29 -31.52
CA ASN A 31 -16.81 7.80 -30.51
C ASN A 31 -16.84 6.95 -29.23
N ASP A 32 -16.76 5.63 -29.33
CA ASP A 32 -16.68 4.75 -28.16
C ASP A 32 -15.38 4.96 -27.37
N ASN A 33 -14.24 5.15 -28.05
CA ASN A 33 -12.98 5.46 -27.39
C ASN A 33 -12.93 6.85 -26.72
N SER A 34 -13.63 7.84 -27.27
CA SER A 34 -13.69 9.21 -26.71
C SER A 34 -14.71 9.37 -25.58
N GLN A 35 -15.70 8.46 -25.47
CA GLN A 35 -16.73 8.53 -24.42
C GLN A 35 -16.42 7.68 -23.18
N ASN A 36 -15.47 6.74 -23.24
CA ASN A 36 -15.12 5.89 -22.10
C ASN A 36 -14.50 6.66 -20.91
N GLU A 37 -14.01 7.88 -21.12
CA GLU A 37 -13.47 8.69 -20.00
C GLU A 37 -14.52 9.49 -19.22
N LYS A 38 -15.81 9.55 -19.65
CA LYS A 38 -16.83 10.43 -19.03
C LYS A 38 -18.23 9.83 -18.83
N LYS A 39 -18.45 8.56 -19.06
CA LYS A 39 -19.77 7.97 -18.79
C LYS A 39 -19.95 7.69 -17.31
N LEU A 40 -20.79 8.49 -16.63
CA LEU A 40 -21.27 8.25 -15.25
C LEU A 40 -22.12 6.97 -15.12
N LEU A 41 -22.69 6.48 -16.22
CA LEU A 41 -23.50 5.27 -16.28
C LEU A 41 -23.06 4.45 -17.49
N SER A 42 -22.77 3.19 -17.26
CA SER A 42 -22.57 2.21 -18.34
C SER A 42 -23.93 1.66 -18.82
N GLU A 43 -24.11 1.62 -20.12
CA GLU A 43 -25.33 1.08 -20.74
C GLU A 43 -25.31 -0.45 -20.89
N VAL A 44 -24.13 -1.05 -20.68
CA VAL A 44 -23.90 -2.50 -20.78
C VAL A 44 -23.44 -3.02 -19.44
N VAL A 45 -24.07 -4.08 -18.95
CA VAL A 45 -23.61 -4.82 -17.76
C VAL A 45 -22.71 -5.94 -18.25
N ASP A 46 -21.42 -5.78 -18.03
CA ASP A 46 -20.39 -6.77 -18.32
C ASP A 46 -19.88 -7.49 -17.05
N GLU A 47 -19.01 -8.48 -17.23
CA GLU A 47 -18.42 -9.23 -16.12
C GLU A 47 -17.63 -8.32 -15.17
N GLU A 48 -16.96 -7.30 -15.70
CA GLU A 48 -16.17 -6.35 -14.91
C GLU A 48 -17.05 -5.51 -13.97
N GLN A 49 -18.22 -5.09 -14.45
CA GLN A 49 -19.15 -4.32 -13.62
C GLN A 49 -19.79 -5.17 -12.52
N ILE A 50 -20.13 -6.42 -12.83
CA ILE A 50 -20.60 -7.38 -11.83
C ILE A 50 -19.51 -7.61 -10.78
N ALA A 51 -18.27 -7.81 -11.22
CA ALA A 51 -17.12 -8.00 -10.33
C ALA A 51 -16.90 -6.76 -9.42
N LYS A 52 -17.02 -5.53 -9.95
CA LYS A 52 -16.96 -4.28 -9.17
C LYS A 52 -18.04 -4.19 -8.09
N ILE A 53 -19.26 -4.60 -8.43
CA ILE A 53 -20.38 -4.59 -7.46
C ILE A 53 -20.14 -5.63 -6.36
N ILE A 54 -19.76 -6.86 -6.73
CA ILE A 54 -19.42 -7.91 -5.77
C ILE A 54 -18.27 -7.45 -4.86
N SER A 55 -17.23 -6.87 -5.42
CA SER A 55 -16.10 -6.33 -4.66
C SER A 55 -16.55 -5.30 -3.62
N ARG A 56 -17.44 -4.37 -3.98
CA ARG A 56 -18.00 -3.37 -3.04
C ARG A 56 -18.89 -3.98 -1.95
N MET A 57 -19.66 -5.00 -2.28
CA MET A 57 -20.58 -5.65 -1.32
C MET A 57 -19.84 -6.54 -0.33
N THR A 58 -18.76 -7.19 -0.74
CA THR A 58 -18.08 -8.24 0.02
C THR A 58 -16.74 -7.79 0.59
N ASN A 59 -16.24 -6.62 0.19
CA ASN A 59 -14.86 -6.16 0.44
C ASN A 59 -13.78 -7.15 -0.06
N ILE A 60 -14.11 -7.98 -1.05
CA ILE A 60 -13.15 -8.81 -1.76
C ILE A 60 -12.50 -7.96 -2.86
N PRO A 61 -11.17 -7.83 -2.90
CA PRO A 61 -10.49 -7.06 -3.94
C PRO A 61 -10.87 -7.52 -5.34
N LEU A 62 -11.05 -6.57 -6.26
CA LEU A 62 -11.44 -6.85 -7.65
C LEU A 62 -10.47 -7.82 -8.34
N SER A 63 -9.17 -7.67 -8.07
CA SER A 63 -8.11 -8.56 -8.55
C SER A 63 -8.29 -10.03 -8.15
N LYS A 64 -9.03 -10.30 -7.07
CA LYS A 64 -9.36 -11.68 -6.64
C LYS A 64 -10.54 -12.28 -7.39
N ILE A 65 -11.39 -11.44 -7.95
CA ILE A 65 -12.57 -11.82 -8.71
C ILE A 65 -12.20 -12.03 -10.19
N GLU A 66 -11.27 -11.22 -10.69
CA GLU A 66 -10.72 -11.30 -12.04
C GLU A 66 -9.51 -12.25 -12.13
N LYS A 67 -9.30 -12.88 -13.28
CA LYS A 67 -8.23 -13.89 -13.50
C LYS A 67 -6.79 -13.36 -13.52
N GLY A 68 -6.57 -12.04 -13.25
CA GLY A 68 -5.27 -11.37 -13.37
C GLY A 68 -4.28 -11.52 -12.20
N ASP A 69 -4.59 -12.33 -11.17
CA ASP A 69 -3.82 -12.40 -9.91
C ASP A 69 -2.38 -12.97 -10.07
N ARG A 70 -2.16 -13.83 -11.09
CA ARG A 70 -0.85 -14.48 -11.30
C ARG A 70 0.23 -13.51 -11.76
N GLU A 71 -0.09 -12.63 -12.71
CA GLU A 71 0.86 -11.65 -13.25
C GLU A 71 1.26 -10.63 -12.18
N LYS A 72 0.29 -10.18 -11.36
CA LYS A 72 0.56 -9.26 -10.25
C LYS A 72 1.57 -9.82 -9.24
N VAL A 73 1.50 -11.12 -8.95
CA VAL A 73 2.42 -11.78 -8.01
C VAL A 73 3.81 -11.96 -8.63
N LEU A 74 3.91 -12.29 -9.92
CA LEU A 74 5.20 -12.40 -10.62
C LEU A 74 5.94 -11.07 -10.69
N ASP A 75 5.22 -9.97 -10.93
CA ASP A 75 5.80 -8.62 -11.00
C ASP A 75 5.85 -7.90 -9.65
N LEU A 76 5.46 -8.57 -8.54
CA LEU A 76 5.31 -7.96 -7.22
C LEU A 76 6.56 -7.21 -6.77
N LYS A 77 7.73 -7.84 -6.82
CA LYS A 77 9.00 -7.19 -6.45
C LYS A 77 9.24 -5.91 -7.25
N LYS A 78 9.01 -5.94 -8.56
CA LYS A 78 9.19 -4.78 -9.45
C LYS A 78 8.22 -3.66 -9.11
N THR A 79 6.98 -4.00 -8.78
CA THR A 79 5.96 -3.04 -8.36
C THR A 79 6.30 -2.41 -7.01
N LEU A 80 6.71 -3.22 -6.04
CA LEU A 80 7.14 -2.73 -4.72
C LEU A 80 8.37 -1.83 -4.82
N SER A 81 9.37 -2.15 -5.68
CA SER A 81 10.60 -1.36 -5.86
C SER A 81 10.33 0.03 -6.44
N LYS A 82 9.24 0.24 -7.18
CA LYS A 82 8.84 1.57 -7.64
C LYS A 82 8.42 2.47 -6.46
N ARG A 83 7.90 1.85 -5.41
CA ARG A 83 7.35 2.57 -4.26
C ARG A 83 8.31 2.60 -3.07
N VAL A 84 9.02 1.54 -2.80
CA VAL A 84 9.98 1.43 -1.70
C VAL A 84 11.40 1.47 -2.25
N ILE A 85 12.18 2.44 -1.81
CA ILE A 85 13.53 2.69 -2.31
C ILE A 85 14.56 2.22 -1.29
N GLY A 86 15.58 1.48 -1.75
CA GLY A 86 16.76 1.10 -0.95
C GLY A 86 16.53 -0.06 0.02
N GLN A 87 15.55 -0.93 -0.24
CA GLN A 87 15.26 -2.12 0.57
C GLN A 87 15.12 -3.39 -0.30
N ASP A 88 15.99 -3.55 -1.28
CA ASP A 88 15.87 -4.61 -2.31
C ASP A 88 15.87 -6.03 -1.73
N GLU A 89 16.69 -6.30 -0.71
CA GLU A 89 16.74 -7.59 0.00
C GLU A 89 15.39 -7.89 0.67
N ALA A 90 14.86 -6.91 1.41
CA ALA A 90 13.57 -7.03 2.08
C ALA A 90 12.43 -7.29 1.09
N LEU A 91 12.40 -6.55 -0.02
CA LEU A 91 11.39 -6.71 -1.06
C LEU A 91 11.48 -8.08 -1.74
N THR A 92 12.69 -8.62 -1.91
CA THR A 92 12.89 -9.97 -2.47
C THR A 92 12.30 -11.02 -1.55
N LEU A 93 12.70 -11.03 -0.27
CA LEU A 93 12.22 -12.01 0.72
C LEU A 93 10.69 -12.02 0.83
N VAL A 94 10.08 -10.82 0.90
CA VAL A 94 8.63 -10.68 0.98
C VAL A 94 7.93 -11.19 -0.29
N SER A 95 8.44 -10.81 -1.46
CA SER A 95 7.85 -11.24 -2.74
C SER A 95 7.96 -12.74 -2.95
N ASP A 96 9.10 -13.34 -2.61
CA ASP A 96 9.33 -14.77 -2.74
C ASP A 96 8.45 -15.59 -1.78
N ALA A 97 8.24 -15.12 -0.56
CA ALA A 97 7.34 -15.78 0.40
C ALA A 97 5.88 -15.76 -0.11
N ILE A 98 5.42 -14.64 -0.63
CA ILE A 98 4.09 -14.51 -1.21
C ILE A 98 3.94 -15.39 -2.46
N LEU A 99 4.99 -15.45 -3.30
CA LEU A 99 5.01 -16.31 -4.48
C LEU A 99 4.88 -17.78 -4.11
N ARG A 100 5.64 -18.26 -3.10
CA ARG A 100 5.55 -19.65 -2.58
C ARG A 100 4.14 -20.00 -2.13
N GLN A 101 3.49 -19.08 -1.41
CA GLN A 101 2.11 -19.28 -0.94
C GLN A 101 1.12 -19.35 -2.10
N ARG A 102 1.24 -18.44 -3.09
CA ARG A 102 0.35 -18.42 -4.26
C ARG A 102 0.54 -19.61 -5.19
N ALA A 103 1.73 -20.18 -5.22
CA ALA A 103 2.01 -21.42 -5.94
C ALA A 103 1.38 -22.67 -5.28
N GLY A 104 0.77 -22.53 -4.09
CA GLY A 104 0.16 -23.64 -3.36
C GLY A 104 1.17 -24.58 -2.70
N ILE A 105 2.43 -24.14 -2.55
CA ILE A 105 3.49 -24.97 -1.95
C ILE A 105 3.41 -24.94 -0.41
N LYS A 106 2.85 -23.87 0.15
CA LYS A 106 2.69 -23.67 1.59
C LYS A 106 1.35 -24.25 2.09
N ASP A 107 1.27 -24.55 3.39
CA ASP A 107 0.04 -25.00 4.06
C ASP A 107 -1.09 -23.98 3.86
N SER A 108 -2.21 -24.44 3.32
CA SER A 108 -3.39 -23.61 3.03
C SER A 108 -4.15 -23.13 4.27
N ASN A 109 -3.84 -23.70 5.45
CA ASN A 109 -4.46 -23.29 6.71
C ASN A 109 -3.80 -22.07 7.34
N ARG A 110 -2.62 -21.67 6.88
CA ARG A 110 -1.87 -20.52 7.40
C ARG A 110 -2.19 -19.22 6.63
N PRO A 111 -1.95 -18.04 7.21
CA PRO A 111 -2.02 -16.77 6.48
C PRO A 111 -1.19 -16.76 5.20
N ILE A 112 -1.52 -15.88 4.23
CA ILE A 112 -0.78 -15.73 2.97
C ILE A 112 0.72 -15.55 3.23
N GLY A 113 1.06 -14.76 4.25
CA GLY A 113 2.43 -14.53 4.67
C GLY A 113 2.48 -13.98 6.09
N SER A 114 3.54 -14.34 6.81
CA SER A 114 3.83 -13.82 8.14
C SER A 114 5.26 -13.31 8.19
N PHE A 115 5.42 -12.03 8.51
CA PHE A 115 6.69 -11.33 8.42
C PHE A 115 7.01 -10.59 9.71
N LEU A 116 8.27 -10.67 10.16
CA LEU A 116 8.82 -9.81 11.20
C LEU A 116 9.80 -8.82 10.57
N PHE A 117 9.44 -7.54 10.54
CA PHE A 117 10.22 -6.47 9.97
C PHE A 117 11.08 -5.80 11.07
N LEU A 118 12.38 -5.98 10.99
CA LEU A 118 13.36 -5.44 11.92
C LEU A 118 14.13 -4.29 11.29
N GLY A 119 14.35 -3.23 12.04
CA GLY A 119 15.19 -2.13 11.56
C GLY A 119 14.88 -0.80 12.21
N PRO A 120 15.75 0.20 11.95
CA PRO A 120 15.57 1.54 12.49
C PRO A 120 14.23 2.17 12.11
N THR A 121 13.90 3.24 12.80
CA THR A 121 12.70 4.02 12.49
C THR A 121 12.87 4.75 11.15
N GLY A 122 11.80 4.79 10.35
CA GLY A 122 11.79 5.59 9.10
C GLY A 122 12.51 4.98 7.91
N VAL A 123 12.90 3.71 7.96
CA VAL A 123 13.58 2.99 6.85
C VAL A 123 12.62 2.40 5.82
N GLY A 124 11.30 2.46 6.07
CA GLY A 124 10.29 2.02 5.09
C GLY A 124 9.46 0.80 5.49
N LYS A 125 9.58 0.25 6.72
CA LYS A 125 8.80 -0.93 7.18
C LYS A 125 7.30 -0.79 6.92
N THR A 126 6.68 0.29 7.37
CA THR A 126 5.24 0.56 7.16
C THR A 126 4.93 0.87 5.69
N GLU A 127 5.88 1.43 4.94
CA GLU A 127 5.68 1.72 3.52
C GLU A 127 5.62 0.43 2.68
N VAL A 128 6.40 -0.60 3.03
CA VAL A 128 6.27 -1.94 2.42
C VAL A 128 4.88 -2.52 2.66
N ALA A 129 4.34 -2.39 3.88
CA ALA A 129 2.99 -2.86 4.18
C ALA A 129 1.93 -2.14 3.31
N ARG A 130 2.05 -0.81 3.13
CA ARG A 130 1.15 -0.04 2.24
C ARG A 130 1.29 -0.45 0.78
N ALA A 131 2.53 -0.58 0.30
CA ALA A 131 2.78 -1.01 -1.06
C ALA A 131 2.22 -2.42 -1.35
N LEU A 132 2.31 -3.33 -0.38
CA LEU A 132 1.72 -4.65 -0.47
C LEU A 132 0.19 -4.61 -0.50
N ALA A 133 -0.45 -3.78 0.34
CA ALA A 133 -1.90 -3.64 0.36
C ALA A 133 -2.42 -3.12 -0.98
N GLU A 134 -1.79 -2.09 -1.52
CA GLU A 134 -2.12 -1.56 -2.84
C GLU A 134 -1.94 -2.60 -3.96
N SER A 135 -0.80 -3.32 -3.95
CA SER A 135 -0.48 -4.27 -5.01
C SER A 135 -1.33 -5.53 -5.00
N LEU A 136 -1.68 -6.05 -3.81
CA LEU A 136 -2.37 -7.34 -3.65
C LEU A 136 -3.85 -7.21 -3.36
N PHE A 137 -4.29 -6.07 -2.81
CA PHE A 137 -5.67 -5.82 -2.39
C PHE A 137 -6.24 -4.53 -2.98
N ASP A 138 -5.60 -3.98 -4.01
CA ASP A 138 -6.02 -2.84 -4.84
C ASP A 138 -6.22 -1.51 -4.07
N SER A 139 -5.91 -1.45 -2.77
CA SER A 139 -6.02 -0.23 -1.97
C SER A 139 -5.17 -0.27 -0.71
N GLU A 140 -4.55 0.85 -0.37
CA GLU A 140 -3.88 1.06 0.93
C GLU A 140 -4.83 0.99 2.13
N SER A 141 -6.14 1.16 1.92
CA SER A 141 -7.15 1.07 2.98
C SER A 141 -7.31 -0.35 3.53
N HIS A 142 -6.85 -1.38 2.81
CA HIS A 142 -6.84 -2.76 3.25
C HIS A 142 -5.71 -3.08 4.25
N ILE A 143 -5.42 -2.13 5.16
CA ILE A 143 -4.48 -2.32 6.28
C ILE A 143 -5.24 -2.16 7.59
N ILE A 144 -5.16 -3.20 8.42
CA ILE A 144 -5.60 -3.20 9.80
C ILE A 144 -4.37 -2.97 10.68
N ARG A 145 -4.16 -1.73 11.12
CA ARG A 145 -3.02 -1.38 11.97
C ARG A 145 -3.42 -1.47 13.44
N ILE A 146 -2.55 -2.11 14.22
CA ILE A 146 -2.65 -2.26 15.67
C ILE A 146 -1.30 -1.90 16.27
N ASP A 147 -1.28 -0.88 17.12
CA ASP A 147 -0.08 -0.43 17.82
C ASP A 147 0.06 -1.21 19.12
N MET A 148 1.11 -2.01 19.25
CA MET A 148 1.32 -2.88 20.40
C MET A 148 1.69 -2.13 21.69
N SER A 149 2.05 -0.85 21.59
CA SER A 149 2.22 0.00 22.76
C SER A 149 0.92 0.20 23.58
N GLU A 150 -0.24 0.00 22.93
CA GLU A 150 -1.54 0.02 23.59
C GLU A 150 -1.90 -1.32 24.27
N TYR A 151 -1.10 -2.38 24.07
CA TYR A 151 -1.36 -3.76 24.50
C TYR A 151 -0.26 -4.30 25.41
N MET A 152 0.31 -3.43 26.25
CA MET A 152 1.36 -3.78 27.21
C MET A 152 0.82 -4.47 28.48
N GLU A 153 -0.46 -4.31 28.78
CA GLU A 153 -1.09 -4.86 29.97
C GLU A 153 -1.80 -6.19 29.69
N LYS A 154 -1.89 -7.06 30.71
CA LYS A 154 -2.49 -8.38 30.62
C LYS A 154 -3.92 -8.37 30.07
N TYR A 155 -4.73 -7.44 30.52
CA TYR A 155 -6.15 -7.33 30.12
C TYR A 155 -6.36 -6.73 28.74
N SER A 156 -5.32 -6.22 28.10
CA SER A 156 -5.45 -5.61 26.79
C SER A 156 -5.71 -6.63 25.67
N THR A 157 -5.41 -7.94 25.89
CA THR A 157 -5.76 -9.01 24.94
C THR A 157 -7.26 -9.10 24.66
N SER A 158 -8.12 -8.85 25.69
CA SER A 158 -9.56 -8.81 25.49
C SER A 158 -10.03 -7.71 24.53
N ARG A 159 -9.27 -6.64 24.34
CA ARG A 159 -9.57 -5.63 23.34
C ARG A 159 -9.36 -6.15 21.92
N LEU A 160 -8.45 -7.11 21.70
CA LEU A 160 -8.19 -7.70 20.38
C LEU A 160 -9.28 -8.65 19.93
N ILE A 161 -9.76 -9.53 20.84
CA ILE A 161 -10.71 -10.60 20.53
C ILE A 161 -12.12 -10.34 21.07
N GLY A 162 -12.32 -9.30 21.87
CA GLY A 162 -13.56 -8.93 22.52
C GLY A 162 -13.57 -9.23 24.03
N ALA A 163 -14.38 -8.46 24.77
CA ALA A 163 -14.57 -8.66 26.20
C ALA A 163 -15.39 -9.94 26.48
N PRO A 164 -15.15 -10.65 27.60
CA PRO A 164 -15.96 -11.80 27.99
C PRO A 164 -17.42 -11.43 28.26
N PRO A 165 -18.35 -12.40 28.19
CA PRO A 165 -19.75 -12.15 28.51
C PRO A 165 -19.93 -11.50 29.89
N GLY A 166 -20.78 -10.47 29.97
CA GLY A 166 -21.06 -9.72 31.18
C GLY A 166 -20.11 -8.54 31.47
N TYR A 167 -19.07 -8.34 30.67
CA TYR A 167 -18.19 -7.17 30.78
C TYR A 167 -18.59 -6.07 29.80
N VAL A 168 -18.25 -4.82 30.14
CA VAL A 168 -18.46 -3.65 29.27
C VAL A 168 -17.66 -3.85 27.96
N GLY A 169 -18.30 -3.59 26.81
CA GLY A 169 -17.72 -3.76 25.50
C GLY A 169 -17.90 -5.15 24.87
N TYR A 170 -18.63 -6.09 25.50
CA TYR A 170 -18.93 -7.41 24.95
C TYR A 170 -19.61 -7.35 23.57
N GLU A 171 -20.59 -6.44 23.40
CA GLU A 171 -21.33 -6.27 22.15
C GLU A 171 -20.51 -5.64 21.02
N GLU A 172 -19.47 -4.89 21.35
CA GLU A 172 -18.61 -4.21 20.38
C GLU A 172 -17.69 -5.18 19.63
N GLY A 173 -17.45 -6.38 20.22
CA GLY A 173 -16.51 -7.36 19.67
C GLY A 173 -15.04 -6.95 19.79
N GLY A 174 -14.13 -7.76 19.26
CA GLY A 174 -12.69 -7.48 19.32
C GLY A 174 -12.22 -6.55 18.21
N GLN A 175 -11.33 -5.62 18.53
CA GLN A 175 -10.80 -4.66 17.57
C GLN A 175 -10.08 -5.34 16.39
N LEU A 176 -9.38 -6.44 16.62
CA LEU A 176 -8.74 -7.23 15.58
C LEU A 176 -9.75 -8.10 14.85
N THR A 177 -10.50 -8.91 15.60
CA THR A 177 -11.40 -9.92 15.03
C THR A 177 -12.52 -9.30 14.19
N GLU A 178 -13.15 -8.20 14.67
CA GLU A 178 -14.20 -7.51 13.90
C GLU A 178 -13.66 -6.85 12.61
N LYS A 179 -12.48 -6.22 12.69
CA LYS A 179 -11.88 -5.59 11.49
C LYS A 179 -11.54 -6.63 10.42
N VAL A 180 -10.96 -7.78 10.81
CA VAL A 180 -10.62 -8.86 9.86
C VAL A 180 -11.87 -9.54 9.33
N ARG A 181 -12.88 -9.78 10.19
CA ARG A 181 -14.16 -10.36 9.75
C ARG A 181 -14.84 -9.51 8.67
N ARG A 182 -14.75 -8.18 8.78
CA ARG A 182 -15.29 -7.24 7.79
C ARG A 182 -14.41 -7.10 6.55
N ASN A 183 -13.10 -7.26 6.71
CA ASN A 183 -12.11 -7.12 5.65
C ASN A 183 -11.16 -8.32 5.62
N PRO A 184 -11.63 -9.49 5.12
CA PRO A 184 -10.85 -10.73 5.18
C PRO A 184 -9.61 -10.70 4.27
N TYR A 185 -9.59 -9.85 3.26
CA TYR A 185 -8.43 -9.62 2.38
C TYR A 185 -7.73 -8.32 2.81
N SER A 186 -6.83 -8.43 3.78
CA SER A 186 -6.17 -7.28 4.36
C SER A 186 -4.76 -7.62 4.86
N ILE A 187 -3.97 -6.59 5.07
CA ILE A 187 -2.72 -6.68 5.82
C ILE A 187 -3.03 -6.36 7.27
N VAL A 188 -2.68 -7.25 8.16
CA VAL A 188 -2.71 -7.01 9.61
C VAL A 188 -1.31 -6.59 10.04
N LEU A 189 -1.16 -5.33 10.40
CA LEU A 189 0.11 -4.72 10.80
C LEU A 189 0.13 -4.53 12.32
N PHE A 190 0.95 -5.31 13.01
CA PHE A 190 1.27 -5.13 14.41
C PHE A 190 2.53 -4.27 14.54
N ASP A 191 2.37 -3.03 14.98
CA ASP A 191 3.48 -2.09 15.11
C ASP A 191 4.11 -2.19 16.51
N GLU A 192 5.44 -2.16 16.60
CA GLU A 192 6.22 -2.26 17.85
C GLU A 192 5.91 -3.54 18.66
N ILE A 193 5.97 -4.70 17.99
CA ILE A 193 5.58 -6.01 18.56
C ILE A 193 6.33 -6.35 19.86
N GLU A 194 7.54 -5.87 20.04
CA GLU A 194 8.35 -6.06 21.26
C GLU A 194 7.73 -5.47 22.52
N LYS A 195 6.78 -4.55 22.38
CA LYS A 195 6.07 -3.93 23.51
C LYS A 195 4.82 -4.72 23.97
N ALA A 196 4.39 -5.69 23.18
CA ALA A 196 3.19 -6.46 23.48
C ALA A 196 3.33 -7.28 24.76
N HIS A 197 2.25 -7.38 25.54
CA HIS A 197 2.19 -8.28 26.69
C HIS A 197 2.38 -9.76 26.22
N PRO A 198 3.03 -10.63 27.00
CA PRO A 198 3.26 -12.04 26.64
C PRO A 198 2.00 -12.81 26.24
N GLU A 199 0.83 -12.50 26.78
CA GLU A 199 -0.44 -13.12 26.39
C GLU A 199 -0.86 -12.82 24.95
N VAL A 200 -0.45 -11.68 24.37
CA VAL A 200 -0.74 -11.35 22.98
C VAL A 200 -0.06 -12.36 22.06
N PHE A 201 1.16 -12.82 22.39
CA PHE A 201 1.87 -13.81 21.59
C PHE A 201 1.14 -15.18 21.52
N ASN A 202 0.36 -15.54 22.53
CA ASN A 202 -0.46 -16.76 22.48
C ASN A 202 -1.58 -16.63 21.43
N LEU A 203 -2.19 -15.44 21.27
CA LEU A 203 -3.15 -15.18 20.21
C LEU A 203 -2.47 -15.19 18.83
N LEU A 204 -1.28 -14.57 18.73
CA LEU A 204 -0.52 -14.57 17.49
C LEU A 204 -0.11 -15.97 17.07
N LEU A 205 0.31 -16.84 17.99
CA LEU A 205 0.64 -18.24 17.71
C LEU A 205 -0.56 -18.97 17.09
N GLN A 206 -1.75 -18.86 17.69
CA GLN A 206 -2.96 -19.47 17.14
C GLN A 206 -3.28 -18.97 15.73
N MET A 207 -3.15 -17.65 15.51
CA MET A 207 -3.38 -17.02 14.20
C MET A 207 -2.36 -17.49 13.15
N LEU A 208 -1.07 -17.61 13.52
CA LEU A 208 0.00 -18.00 12.62
C LEU A 208 -0.04 -19.49 12.27
N ASP A 209 -0.52 -20.35 13.18
CA ASP A 209 -0.61 -21.79 12.95
C ASP A 209 -1.90 -22.20 12.25
N ASP A 210 -3.04 -21.82 12.85
CA ASP A 210 -4.35 -22.29 12.41
C ASP A 210 -5.01 -21.33 11.40
N GLY A 211 -4.44 -20.14 11.17
CA GLY A 211 -5.02 -19.10 10.32
C GLY A 211 -6.39 -18.65 10.78
N ARG A 212 -6.71 -18.76 12.08
CA ARG A 212 -8.00 -18.38 12.64
C ARG A 212 -7.88 -17.94 14.10
N LEU A 213 -8.82 -17.11 14.54
CA LEU A 213 -9.03 -16.79 15.95
C LEU A 213 -10.51 -16.95 16.30
N THR A 214 -10.79 -17.43 17.52
CA THR A 214 -12.14 -17.40 18.05
C THR A 214 -12.32 -16.15 18.90
N ASP A 215 -13.33 -15.35 18.58
CA ASP A 215 -13.65 -14.15 19.37
C ASP A 215 -14.39 -14.50 20.67
N SER A 216 -14.61 -13.48 21.51
CA SER A 216 -15.32 -13.65 22.80
C SER A 216 -16.79 -14.05 22.65
N GLN A 217 -17.38 -13.94 21.47
CA GLN A 217 -18.75 -14.35 21.16
C GLN A 217 -18.80 -15.78 20.57
N GLY A 218 -17.67 -16.49 20.53
CA GLY A 218 -17.56 -17.85 19.98
C GLY A 218 -17.53 -17.90 18.45
N ARG A 219 -17.41 -16.77 17.75
CA ARG A 219 -17.31 -16.75 16.28
C ARG A 219 -15.87 -17.01 15.85
N VAL A 220 -15.69 -17.89 14.89
CA VAL A 220 -14.39 -18.15 14.26
C VAL A 220 -14.13 -17.13 13.17
N VAL A 221 -13.04 -16.37 13.31
CA VAL A 221 -12.60 -15.38 12.35
C VAL A 221 -11.41 -15.95 11.56
N ASP A 222 -11.53 -15.94 10.23
CA ASP A 222 -10.56 -16.52 9.30
C ASP A 222 -9.49 -15.47 8.91
N PHE A 223 -8.21 -15.84 9.09
CA PHE A 223 -7.04 -15.04 8.74
C PHE A 223 -6.27 -15.61 7.54
N LYS A 224 -6.74 -16.67 6.89
CA LYS A 224 -6.03 -17.35 5.78
C LYS A 224 -5.81 -16.46 4.57
N ASN A 225 -6.66 -15.46 4.37
CA ASN A 225 -6.55 -14.49 3.29
C ASN A 225 -5.83 -13.19 3.71
N THR A 226 -5.27 -13.15 4.91
CA THR A 226 -4.52 -11.98 5.41
C THR A 226 -3.02 -12.17 5.24
N ILE A 227 -2.30 -11.06 5.24
CA ILE A 227 -0.84 -11.00 5.41
C ILE A 227 -0.56 -10.39 6.76
N ILE A 228 0.22 -11.09 7.57
CA ILE A 228 0.59 -10.65 8.92
C ILE A 228 1.96 -10.00 8.87
N ILE A 229 2.03 -8.73 9.25
CA ILE A 229 3.29 -7.99 9.35
C ILE A 229 3.45 -7.49 10.78
N MET A 230 4.54 -7.86 11.40
CA MET A 230 4.94 -7.39 12.71
C MET A 230 6.17 -6.49 12.54
N THR A 231 6.15 -5.26 13.04
CA THR A 231 7.32 -4.38 13.00
C THR A 231 7.97 -4.29 14.36
N SER A 232 9.29 -4.19 14.37
CA SER A 232 10.07 -3.98 15.58
C SER A 232 11.27 -3.06 15.33
N ASN A 233 11.63 -2.31 16.35
CA ASN A 233 12.85 -1.51 16.37
C ASN A 233 13.98 -2.20 17.17
N LEU A 234 13.75 -3.45 17.55
CA LEU A 234 14.72 -4.24 18.32
C LEU A 234 16.05 -4.35 17.57
N GLY A 235 17.16 -4.11 18.28
CA GLY A 235 18.49 -4.20 17.71
C GLY A 235 18.81 -3.15 16.65
N SER A 236 18.04 -2.06 16.53
CA SER A 236 18.26 -1.02 15.53
C SER A 236 19.68 -0.42 15.59
N GLU A 237 20.27 -0.28 16.77
CA GLU A 237 21.64 0.20 16.96
C GLU A 237 22.67 -0.74 16.32
N TYR A 238 22.47 -2.05 16.44
CA TYR A 238 23.34 -3.04 15.82
C TYR A 238 23.18 -3.06 14.31
N LEU A 239 21.96 -2.87 13.80
CA LEU A 239 21.72 -2.79 12.34
C LEU A 239 22.36 -1.55 11.72
N LEU A 240 22.45 -0.43 12.45
CA LEU A 240 23.20 0.75 12.01
C LEU A 240 24.70 0.47 11.84
N ASN A 241 25.25 -0.49 12.60
CA ASN A 241 26.64 -0.91 12.55
C ASN A 241 26.88 -2.18 11.72
N ASN A 242 25.86 -2.69 11.00
CA ASN A 242 25.89 -3.95 10.25
C ASN A 242 26.19 -5.20 11.11
N GLU A 243 25.83 -5.21 12.38
CA GLU A 243 26.07 -6.29 13.33
C GLU A 243 24.82 -7.20 13.45
N ARG A 244 24.41 -7.89 12.37
CA ARG A 244 23.20 -8.74 12.32
C ARG A 244 23.20 -9.85 13.37
N ASP A 245 24.35 -10.48 13.64
CA ASP A 245 24.47 -11.59 14.62
C ASP A 245 24.01 -11.17 16.02
N LYS A 246 24.31 -9.92 16.42
CA LYS A 246 23.84 -9.38 17.71
C LYS A 246 22.34 -9.18 17.76
N VAL A 247 21.74 -8.83 16.63
CA VAL A 247 20.28 -8.70 16.52
C VAL A 247 19.61 -10.07 16.68
N GLU A 248 20.14 -11.11 16.07
CA GLU A 248 19.64 -12.49 16.24
C GLU A 248 19.69 -12.93 17.70
N GLY A 249 20.79 -12.65 18.40
CA GLY A 249 20.91 -12.90 19.83
C GLY A 249 19.82 -12.18 20.65
N LEU A 250 19.53 -10.93 20.33
CA LEU A 250 18.45 -10.18 20.99
C LEU A 250 17.07 -10.72 20.65
N LEU A 251 16.83 -11.16 19.42
CA LEU A 251 15.57 -11.79 19.02
C LEU A 251 15.25 -13.01 19.86
N HIS A 252 16.22 -13.91 20.05
CA HIS A 252 16.06 -15.12 20.88
C HIS A 252 15.90 -14.82 22.37
N GLN A 253 16.39 -13.67 22.85
CA GLN A 253 16.16 -13.22 24.23
C GLN A 253 14.78 -12.61 24.42
N THR A 254 14.25 -11.92 23.40
CA THR A 254 13.00 -11.17 23.47
C THR A 254 11.78 -12.03 23.13
N PHE A 255 11.92 -12.87 22.12
CA PHE A 255 10.82 -13.70 21.61
C PHE A 255 11.08 -15.17 21.86
N LYS A 256 10.06 -15.91 22.23
CA LYS A 256 10.15 -17.35 22.41
C LYS A 256 10.49 -18.05 21.07
N PRO A 257 11.34 -19.08 21.08
CA PRO A 257 11.67 -19.83 19.86
C PRO A 257 10.44 -20.37 19.12
N GLU A 258 9.41 -20.79 19.85
CA GLU A 258 8.14 -21.22 19.30
C GLU A 258 7.49 -20.15 18.41
N PHE A 259 7.50 -18.90 18.83
CA PHE A 259 6.96 -17.78 18.06
C PHE A 259 7.79 -17.49 16.81
N LEU A 260 9.12 -17.41 16.94
CA LEU A 260 10.01 -17.16 15.81
C LEU A 260 9.90 -18.24 14.73
N ASN A 261 9.74 -19.51 15.11
CA ASN A 261 9.58 -20.63 14.18
C ASN A 261 8.25 -20.63 13.41
N ARG A 262 7.28 -19.81 13.79
CA ARG A 262 5.98 -19.68 13.08
C ARG A 262 5.97 -18.55 12.08
N ILE A 263 6.98 -17.69 12.10
CA ILE A 263 7.16 -16.58 11.17
C ILE A 263 7.78 -17.12 9.88
N ASP A 264 7.23 -16.76 8.74
CA ASP A 264 7.73 -17.23 7.44
C ASP A 264 9.08 -16.61 7.10
N GLU A 265 9.23 -15.27 7.34
CA GLU A 265 10.47 -14.56 7.06
C GLU A 265 10.73 -13.48 8.11
N ILE A 266 11.96 -13.43 8.62
CA ILE A 266 12.48 -12.34 9.41
C ILE A 266 13.23 -11.41 8.44
N VAL A 267 12.73 -10.20 8.27
CA VAL A 267 13.17 -9.26 7.24
C VAL A 267 13.92 -8.10 7.88
N TYR A 268 15.19 -7.98 7.56
CA TYR A 268 16.06 -6.91 8.05
C TYR A 268 16.03 -5.72 7.12
N PHE A 269 15.67 -4.54 7.65
CA PHE A 269 15.67 -3.29 6.93
C PHE A 269 16.98 -2.55 7.19
N SER A 270 17.71 -2.28 6.12
CA SER A 270 18.98 -1.57 6.17
C SER A 270 18.78 -0.08 6.42
N PRO A 271 19.75 0.58 7.12
CA PRO A 271 19.78 2.04 7.20
C PRO A 271 19.81 2.68 5.81
N LEU A 272 19.20 3.86 5.68
CA LEU A 272 19.13 4.56 4.41
C LEU A 272 20.39 5.39 4.18
N SER A 273 21.15 5.09 3.12
CA SER A 273 22.31 5.90 2.70
C SER A 273 21.85 7.31 2.25
N LYS A 274 22.79 8.26 2.19
CA LYS A 274 22.51 9.62 1.70
C LYS A 274 21.96 9.61 0.28
N GLU A 275 22.49 8.74 -0.58
CA GLU A 275 22.02 8.55 -1.96
C GLU A 275 20.60 8.01 -2.02
N THR A 276 20.28 7.05 -1.16
CA THR A 276 18.92 6.52 -1.06
C THR A 276 17.95 7.59 -0.56
N GLN A 277 18.35 8.37 0.44
CA GLN A 277 17.54 9.48 0.96
C GLN A 277 17.33 10.57 -0.09
N SER A 278 18.31 10.85 -0.96
CA SER A 278 18.13 11.76 -2.10
C SER A 278 17.03 11.29 -3.05
N LYS A 279 17.02 10.01 -3.43
CA LYS A 279 15.95 9.43 -4.26
C LYS A 279 14.58 9.50 -3.58
N ILE A 280 14.55 9.41 -2.25
CA ILE A 280 13.31 9.54 -1.47
C ILE A 280 12.82 11.00 -1.48
N VAL A 281 13.72 11.99 -1.40
CA VAL A 281 13.37 13.42 -1.57
C VAL A 281 12.71 13.64 -2.92
N ASP A 282 13.34 13.18 -4.02
CA ASP A 282 12.78 13.26 -5.37
C ASP A 282 11.38 12.67 -5.44
N LYS A 283 11.20 11.47 -4.88
CA LYS A 283 9.90 10.79 -4.87
C LYS A 283 8.85 11.57 -4.08
N MET A 284 9.20 12.10 -2.90
CA MET A 284 8.26 12.87 -2.08
C MET A 284 7.83 14.16 -2.78
N LEU A 285 8.75 14.85 -3.45
CA LEU A 285 8.45 16.05 -4.23
C LEU A 285 7.61 15.73 -5.47
N ASN A 286 7.88 14.62 -6.15
CA ASN A 286 7.05 14.17 -7.27
C ASN A 286 5.61 13.85 -6.81
N ASN A 287 5.45 13.13 -5.69
CA ASN A 287 4.13 12.86 -5.13
C ASN A 287 3.40 14.16 -4.71
N LEU A 288 4.12 15.16 -4.22
CA LEU A 288 3.55 16.48 -3.94
C LEU A 288 3.08 17.13 -5.23
N ASN A 289 3.91 17.11 -6.29
CA ASN A 289 3.57 17.66 -7.58
C ASN A 289 2.32 17.01 -8.20
N ASP A 290 2.20 15.68 -8.07
CA ASP A 290 1.04 14.96 -8.60
C ASP A 290 -0.25 15.37 -7.86
N ARG A 291 -0.22 15.51 -6.52
CA ARG A 291 -1.35 16.07 -5.75
C ARG A 291 -1.71 17.51 -6.15
N LEU A 292 -0.70 18.34 -6.45
CA LEU A 292 -0.92 19.70 -6.91
C LEU A 292 -1.53 19.75 -8.31
N LYS A 293 -1.12 18.84 -9.20
CA LYS A 293 -1.72 18.68 -10.54
C LYS A 293 -3.18 18.24 -10.49
N GLU A 294 -3.58 17.39 -9.53
CA GLU A 294 -5.00 17.06 -9.32
C GLU A 294 -5.86 18.29 -9.03
N SER A 295 -5.24 19.32 -8.43
CA SER A 295 -5.85 20.64 -8.18
C SER A 295 -5.55 21.65 -9.29
N TYR A 296 -5.06 21.20 -10.45
CA TYR A 296 -4.71 22.01 -11.63
C TYR A 296 -3.53 22.98 -11.44
N TYR A 297 -2.72 22.85 -10.39
CA TYR A 297 -1.51 23.63 -10.23
C TYR A 297 -0.31 22.92 -10.85
N SER A 298 0.60 23.67 -11.48
CA SER A 298 1.82 23.16 -12.11
C SER A 298 3.06 23.70 -11.42
N PHE A 299 3.80 22.82 -10.74
CA PHE A 299 5.03 23.15 -10.05
C PHE A 299 6.22 22.32 -10.53
N GLU A 300 7.41 22.89 -10.47
CA GLU A 300 8.68 22.20 -10.60
C GLU A 300 9.55 22.51 -9.38
N PHE A 301 10.43 21.57 -9.03
CA PHE A 301 11.32 21.70 -7.88
C PHE A 301 12.78 21.72 -8.36
N SER A 302 13.54 22.76 -7.96
CA SER A 302 14.94 22.91 -8.36
C SER A 302 15.84 21.90 -7.65
N ASP A 303 16.99 21.58 -8.26
CA ASP A 303 17.99 20.72 -7.64
C ASP A 303 18.66 21.38 -6.42
N ALA A 304 18.72 22.73 -6.38
CA ALA A 304 19.17 23.48 -5.21
C ALA A 304 18.23 23.24 -4.01
N LEU A 305 16.91 23.27 -4.21
CA LEU A 305 15.93 22.94 -3.19
C LEU A 305 16.08 21.48 -2.69
N LYS A 306 16.25 20.53 -3.61
CA LYS A 306 16.42 19.11 -3.25
C LYS A 306 17.67 18.87 -2.41
N SER A 307 18.78 19.47 -2.82
CA SER A 307 20.05 19.41 -2.07
C SER A 307 19.92 20.02 -0.68
N TRP A 308 19.28 21.18 -0.57
CA TRP A 308 19.03 21.83 0.71
C TRP A 308 18.15 21.00 1.65
N ILE A 309 17.06 20.38 1.13
CA ILE A 309 16.21 19.47 1.91
C ILE A 309 17.06 18.31 2.45
N LEU A 310 17.85 17.69 1.58
CA LEU A 310 18.68 16.55 1.96
C LEU A 310 19.70 16.93 3.02
N ASP A 311 20.45 18.02 2.83
CA ASP A 311 21.50 18.44 3.76
C ASP A 311 20.94 18.88 5.12
N SER A 312 19.74 19.49 5.14
CA SER A 312 19.10 19.95 6.37
C SER A 312 18.38 18.85 7.14
N ALA A 313 17.92 17.79 6.48
CA ALA A 313 17.06 16.78 7.08
C ALA A 313 17.62 15.34 6.99
N TYR A 314 18.84 15.17 6.49
CA TYR A 314 19.49 13.87 6.45
C TYR A 314 19.69 13.30 7.85
N SER A 315 19.29 12.05 8.04
CA SER A 315 19.53 11.32 9.27
C SER A 315 19.70 9.82 9.00
N PRO A 316 20.85 9.23 9.37
CA PRO A 316 21.04 7.78 9.28
C PRO A 316 20.19 7.02 10.32
N ILE A 317 19.89 7.65 11.46
CA ILE A 317 19.16 7.03 12.58
C ILE A 317 17.66 7.05 12.36
N TYR A 318 17.11 8.19 11.91
CA TYR A 318 15.67 8.40 11.75
C TYR A 318 15.18 8.23 10.31
N GLY A 319 16.08 7.85 9.39
CA GLY A 319 15.77 7.57 8.00
C GLY A 319 15.05 8.72 7.29
N ALA A 320 13.93 8.42 6.63
CA ALA A 320 13.18 9.39 5.84
C ALA A 320 12.16 10.22 6.65
N ARG A 321 11.93 9.94 7.94
CA ARG A 321 10.96 10.70 8.76
C ARG A 321 11.28 12.20 8.88
N PRO A 322 12.54 12.62 9.18
CA PRO A 322 12.89 14.02 9.21
C PRO A 322 12.67 14.73 7.88
N ILE A 323 13.02 14.09 6.76
CA ILE A 323 12.83 14.61 5.40
C ILE A 323 11.35 14.92 5.14
N LYS A 324 10.46 13.97 5.44
CA LYS A 324 9.02 14.17 5.28
C LYS A 324 8.52 15.38 6.06
N ARG A 325 8.90 15.48 7.34
CA ARG A 325 8.52 16.63 8.19
C ARG A 325 9.09 17.95 7.67
N PHE A 326 10.32 17.92 7.16
CA PHE A 326 10.96 19.10 6.61
C PHE A 326 10.24 19.60 5.36
N ILE A 327 9.91 18.71 4.42
CA ILE A 327 9.13 19.04 3.22
C ILE A 327 7.78 19.63 3.62
N GLN A 328 7.04 19.01 4.54
CA GLN A 328 5.76 19.52 5.01
C GLN A 328 5.87 20.93 5.59
N ASN A 329 6.81 21.16 6.47
CA ASN A 329 6.92 22.43 7.20
C ASN A 329 7.54 23.55 6.37
N LYS A 330 8.45 23.25 5.45
CA LYS A 330 9.25 24.25 4.73
C LYS A 330 8.85 24.42 3.27
N VAL A 331 8.28 23.41 2.64
CA VAL A 331 7.91 23.46 1.22
C VAL A 331 6.39 23.49 1.06
N GLU A 332 5.67 22.49 1.60
CA GLU A 332 4.20 22.44 1.44
C GLU A 332 3.52 23.66 2.08
N THR A 333 3.98 24.10 3.24
CA THR A 333 3.42 25.30 3.92
C THR A 333 3.59 26.58 3.08
N ILE A 334 4.75 26.76 2.43
CA ILE A 334 5.01 27.93 1.59
C ILE A 334 4.13 27.90 0.34
N ILE A 335 4.05 26.73 -0.32
CA ILE A 335 3.17 26.55 -1.49
C ILE A 335 1.71 26.82 -1.10
N ALA A 336 1.24 26.26 0.02
CA ALA A 336 -0.12 26.48 0.50
C ALA A 336 -0.42 27.97 0.77
N ASN A 337 0.51 28.68 1.41
CA ASN A 337 0.34 30.12 1.63
C ASN A 337 0.22 30.88 0.30
N LYS A 338 1.08 30.58 -0.69
CA LYS A 338 1.05 31.23 -2.02
C LYS A 338 -0.24 30.94 -2.79
N ILE A 339 -0.80 29.74 -2.66
CA ILE A 339 -2.08 29.37 -3.24
C ILE A 339 -3.23 30.14 -2.56
N ILE A 340 -3.25 30.17 -1.22
CA ILE A 340 -4.32 30.84 -0.46
C ILE A 340 -4.27 32.36 -0.64
N SER A 341 -3.08 32.98 -0.71
CA SER A 341 -2.91 34.41 -0.98
C SER A 341 -3.15 34.80 -2.43
N GLN A 342 -3.51 33.83 -3.30
CA GLN A 342 -3.73 34.03 -4.74
C GLN A 342 -2.51 34.57 -5.50
N GLU A 343 -1.30 34.35 -4.98
CA GLU A 343 -0.05 34.72 -5.66
C GLU A 343 0.35 33.68 -6.71
N VAL A 344 -0.32 32.51 -6.70
CA VAL A 344 -0.14 31.41 -7.64
C VAL A 344 -1.50 31.04 -8.21
N ASP A 345 -1.58 30.90 -9.53
CA ASP A 345 -2.79 30.53 -10.25
C ASP A 345 -2.62 29.18 -10.99
N THR A 346 -3.69 28.70 -11.59
CA THR A 346 -3.72 27.43 -12.35
C THR A 346 -3.30 27.57 -13.82
N LYS A 347 -3.00 28.79 -14.29
CA LYS A 347 -2.70 29.07 -15.69
C LYS A 347 -1.20 29.09 -15.99
N HIS A 348 -0.40 29.28 -14.97
CA HIS A 348 1.05 29.42 -15.08
C HIS A 348 1.78 28.26 -14.43
N LYS A 349 3.03 28.09 -14.81
CA LYS A 349 3.94 27.11 -14.24
C LYS A 349 4.88 27.80 -13.26
N TYR A 350 5.16 27.15 -12.13
CA TYR A 350 5.96 27.74 -11.05
C TYR A 350 7.14 26.86 -10.71
N LEU A 351 8.28 27.48 -10.47
CA LEU A 351 9.49 26.84 -9.97
C LEU A 351 9.63 27.13 -8.47
N VAL A 352 9.70 26.09 -7.67
CA VAL A 352 10.04 26.17 -6.23
C VAL A 352 11.54 25.98 -6.10
N ASP A 353 12.22 27.01 -5.62
CA ASP A 353 13.68 27.08 -5.55
C ASP A 353 14.16 27.47 -4.16
N TYR A 354 15.44 27.24 -3.86
CA TYR A 354 16.10 27.70 -2.64
C TYR A 354 17.24 28.66 -3.00
N ASN A 355 17.14 29.91 -2.54
CA ASN A 355 18.11 30.98 -2.87
C ASN A 355 19.30 31.10 -1.93
N GLY A 356 19.48 30.12 -1.01
CA GLY A 356 20.53 30.14 0.01
C GLY A 356 20.07 30.69 1.37
N GLN A 357 18.90 31.32 1.44
CA GLN A 357 18.30 31.86 2.68
C GLN A 357 16.89 31.34 2.92
N GLU A 358 16.05 31.33 1.89
CA GLU A 358 14.65 30.92 1.98
C GLU A 358 14.18 30.20 0.72
N VAL A 359 13.06 29.48 0.85
CA VAL A 359 12.35 28.86 -0.27
C VAL A 359 11.54 29.93 -0.99
N ILE A 360 11.75 30.05 -2.29
CA ILE A 360 11.09 31.04 -3.15
C ILE A 360 10.29 30.31 -4.23
N VAL A 361 9.16 30.90 -4.62
CA VAL A 361 8.32 30.42 -5.71
C VAL A 361 8.37 31.47 -6.82
N LYS A 362 8.81 31.08 -8.00
CA LYS A 362 8.95 31.93 -9.18
C LYS A 362 8.05 31.42 -10.30
N GLN A 363 7.40 32.30 -11.04
CA GLN A 363 6.73 31.95 -12.29
C GLN A 363 7.77 31.64 -13.37
N VAL A 364 7.55 30.59 -14.17
CA VAL A 364 8.42 30.14 -15.28
C VAL A 364 7.77 30.40 -16.62
#